data_f086bd058da9692f373c8573d983c852
#
_entry.id   f086bd058da9692f373c8573d983c852
#
_cell.length_a   1.000
_cell.length_b   1.000
_cell.length_c   1.000
_cell.angle_alpha   90.00
_cell.angle_beta   90.00
_cell.angle_gamma   90.00
#
_symmetry.space_group_name_H-M   'P 1'
#
loop_
_entity.id
_entity.type
_entity.pdbx_description
1 polymer ?
#
loop_
_entity_poly.entity_id
_entity_poly.type
_entity_poly.pdbx_seq_one_letter_code
_entity_poly.pdbx_strand_id
1 'polypeptide(L)'
;MEEQLMFAQDNRERIQAVENSFGPSGKALSQPGRVLIGEGRLMKLSRRGPQPKAFFLFNDVLVYGSIILNGRWNKNQQVIPLEYIQLEDLEDSTKMRNQWLLRTPRKSFYMAAVSYEEKRAWIEHIEECQSRLHSAGSRPRPDFAITWIPDQASAVCMRCSNSFSVAHRRHHCRKCGFVVCGTCSKKRAVIKHIHPTKFLRVCNMCHSSLSTTKHRAEMKEESRGRGSSTDKICSDEDEVDWCSEEEEAEEQLEAHDPRRWMDSLMETWSTYVYLKPEHVKPLT
;
A
#
# COMPACT_ATOMS: atom_id res chain seq x y z
N MET A 1 -15.80 27.15 -23.89
CA MET A 1 -15.64 27.76 -22.54
C MET A 1 -16.62 27.18 -21.54
N GLU A 2 -17.92 27.07 -21.87
CA GLU A 2 -18.93 26.45 -21.00
C GLU A 2 -18.64 24.98 -20.65
N GLU A 3 -18.27 24.16 -21.62
CA GLU A 3 -17.91 22.75 -21.38
C GLU A 3 -16.74 22.58 -20.41
N GLN A 4 -15.72 23.44 -20.46
CA GLN A 4 -14.60 23.42 -19.53
C GLN A 4 -15.01 23.82 -18.11
N LEU A 5 -15.92 24.75 -17.98
CA LEU A 5 -16.48 25.17 -16.69
C LEU A 5 -17.36 24.06 -16.08
N MET A 6 -18.21 23.43 -16.90
CA MET A 6 -19.02 22.28 -16.48
C MET A 6 -18.12 21.10 -16.03
N PHE A 7 -17.11 20.74 -16.82
CA PHE A 7 -16.18 19.70 -16.44
C PHE A 7 -15.46 20.01 -15.12
N ALA A 8 -14.99 21.24 -14.96
CA ALA A 8 -14.30 21.66 -13.74
C ALA A 8 -15.22 21.61 -12.50
N GLN A 9 -16.49 21.92 -12.68
CA GLN A 9 -17.49 21.82 -11.61
C GLN A 9 -17.80 20.36 -11.28
N ASP A 10 -18.12 19.54 -12.27
CA ASP A 10 -18.39 18.10 -12.09
C ASP A 10 -17.22 17.39 -11.40
N ASN A 11 -15.99 17.67 -11.83
CA ASN A 11 -14.79 17.11 -11.24
C ASN A 11 -14.66 17.52 -9.75
N ARG A 12 -14.94 18.77 -9.43
CA ARG A 12 -14.89 19.27 -8.05
C ARG A 12 -15.92 18.56 -7.16
N GLU A 13 -17.15 18.41 -7.65
CA GLU A 13 -18.22 17.72 -6.94
C GLU A 13 -17.87 16.24 -6.69
N ARG A 14 -17.29 15.57 -7.68
CA ARG A 14 -16.81 14.17 -7.54
C ARG A 14 -15.67 14.05 -6.53
N ILE A 15 -14.68 14.93 -6.57
CA ILE A 15 -13.59 14.95 -5.58
C ILE A 15 -14.17 15.17 -4.18
N GLN A 16 -15.11 16.08 -4.02
CA GLN A 16 -15.79 16.34 -2.75
C GLN A 16 -16.58 15.11 -2.27
N ALA A 17 -17.22 14.37 -3.17
CA ALA A 17 -17.91 13.12 -2.83
C ALA A 17 -16.94 12.05 -2.31
N VAL A 18 -15.76 11.93 -2.94
CA VAL A 18 -14.71 11.03 -2.45
C VAL A 18 -14.22 11.46 -1.07
N GLU A 19 -13.92 12.74 -0.85
CA GLU A 19 -13.51 13.26 0.46
C GLU A 19 -14.55 12.95 1.53
N ASN A 20 -15.82 13.28 1.25
CA ASN A 20 -16.94 13.05 2.16
C ASN A 20 -17.09 11.56 2.51
N SER A 21 -16.78 10.65 1.58
CA SER A 21 -16.87 9.21 1.83
C SER A 21 -15.91 8.72 2.93
N PHE A 22 -14.84 9.46 3.21
CA PHE A 22 -13.88 9.15 4.29
C PHE A 22 -14.22 9.81 5.64
N GLY A 23 -15.27 10.65 5.66
CA GLY A 23 -15.71 11.32 6.87
C GLY A 23 -14.68 12.34 7.41
N PRO A 24 -14.86 12.78 8.68
CA PRO A 24 -14.05 13.85 9.28
C PRO A 24 -12.55 13.53 9.42
N SER A 25 -12.19 12.24 9.44
CA SER A 25 -10.80 11.78 9.53
C SER A 25 -10.11 11.71 8.16
N GLY A 26 -10.83 11.94 7.07
CA GLY A 26 -10.30 11.96 5.71
C GLY A 26 -9.34 13.13 5.50
N LYS A 27 -8.31 12.90 4.68
CA LYS A 27 -7.41 13.97 4.22
C LYS A 27 -8.04 14.68 3.02
N ALA A 28 -7.86 15.99 2.93
CA ALA A 28 -8.29 16.76 1.77
C ALA A 28 -7.62 16.25 0.49
N LEU A 29 -8.40 16.06 -0.56
CA LEU A 29 -7.96 15.59 -1.87
C LEU A 29 -8.00 16.69 -2.92
N SER A 30 -8.84 17.73 -2.70
CA SER A 30 -8.97 18.85 -3.62
C SER A 30 -7.67 19.63 -3.72
N GLN A 31 -7.10 19.70 -4.92
CA GLN A 31 -5.91 20.48 -5.25
C GLN A 31 -6.02 21.08 -6.64
N PRO A 32 -5.35 22.21 -6.93
CA PRO A 32 -5.32 22.79 -8.28
C PRO A 32 -4.83 21.76 -9.31
N GLY A 33 -5.58 21.60 -10.40
CA GLY A 33 -5.22 20.67 -11.49
C GLY A 33 -5.45 19.18 -11.21
N ARG A 34 -5.92 18.81 -10.01
CA ARG A 34 -6.26 17.41 -9.74
C ARG A 34 -7.59 17.02 -10.38
N VAL A 35 -7.58 15.87 -11.03
CA VAL A 35 -8.73 15.30 -11.73
C VAL A 35 -8.96 13.87 -11.27
N LEU A 36 -10.19 13.51 -10.94
CA LEU A 36 -10.59 12.13 -10.70
C LEU A 36 -10.73 11.42 -12.05
N ILE A 37 -9.93 10.40 -12.27
CA ILE A 37 -9.85 9.61 -13.51
C ILE A 37 -10.75 8.39 -13.47
N GLY A 38 -10.81 7.74 -12.31
CA GLY A 38 -11.62 6.54 -12.15
C GLY A 38 -11.80 6.13 -10.71
N GLU A 39 -12.80 5.33 -10.47
CA GLU A 39 -13.12 4.77 -9.16
C GLU A 39 -13.61 3.33 -9.29
N GLY A 40 -13.37 2.51 -8.27
CA GLY A 40 -13.83 1.13 -8.27
C GLY A 40 -13.45 0.41 -6.99
N ARG A 41 -13.87 -0.85 -6.90
CA ARG A 41 -13.57 -1.72 -5.77
C ARG A 41 -12.62 -2.81 -6.24
N LEU A 42 -11.53 -2.97 -5.52
CA LEU A 42 -10.53 -3.99 -5.79
C LEU A 42 -10.27 -4.82 -4.54
N MET A 43 -9.85 -6.05 -4.76
CA MET A 43 -9.37 -6.91 -3.69
C MET A 43 -7.91 -6.60 -3.40
N LYS A 44 -7.62 -6.18 -2.18
CA LYS A 44 -6.26 -6.03 -1.69
C LYS A 44 -5.89 -7.25 -0.86
N LEU A 45 -4.82 -7.94 -1.22
CA LEU A 45 -4.34 -9.07 -0.45
C LEU A 45 -3.66 -8.58 0.83
N SER A 46 -4.27 -8.89 1.96
CA SER A 46 -3.74 -8.61 3.29
C SER A 46 -3.06 -9.86 3.88
N ARG A 47 -2.40 -9.71 5.03
CA ARG A 47 -1.83 -10.85 5.75
C ARG A 47 -2.88 -11.89 6.20
N ARG A 48 -4.13 -11.46 6.41
CA ARG A 48 -5.26 -12.32 6.83
C ARG A 48 -6.06 -12.89 5.66
N GLY A 49 -5.79 -12.41 4.44
CA GLY A 49 -6.48 -12.82 3.22
C GLY A 49 -6.89 -11.63 2.36
N PRO A 50 -7.61 -11.87 1.25
CA PRO A 50 -8.13 -10.83 0.39
C PRO A 50 -9.15 -9.96 1.12
N GLN A 51 -9.07 -8.65 0.94
CA GLN A 51 -9.92 -7.64 1.57
C GLN A 51 -10.44 -6.67 0.52
N PRO A 52 -11.75 -6.37 0.47
CA PRO A 52 -12.29 -5.37 -0.43
C PRO A 52 -11.88 -3.97 0.01
N LYS A 53 -11.42 -3.17 -0.94
CA LYS A 53 -11.06 -1.77 -0.72
C LYS A 53 -11.66 -0.92 -1.82
N ALA A 54 -12.08 0.30 -1.48
CA ALA A 54 -12.43 1.32 -2.47
C ALA A 54 -11.15 1.97 -2.97
N PHE A 55 -11.03 2.12 -4.28
CA PHE A 55 -9.90 2.77 -4.95
C PHE A 55 -10.40 3.93 -5.81
N PHE A 56 -9.65 5.02 -5.78
CA PHE A 56 -9.90 6.23 -6.54
C PHE A 56 -8.61 6.65 -7.22
N LEU A 57 -8.60 6.65 -8.55
CA LEU A 57 -7.47 7.06 -9.36
C LEU A 57 -7.62 8.54 -9.72
N PHE A 58 -6.65 9.34 -9.35
CA PHE A 58 -6.48 10.70 -9.80
C PHE A 58 -5.31 10.80 -10.78
N ASN A 59 -5.22 11.91 -11.47
CA ASN A 59 -4.12 12.14 -12.41
C ASN A 59 -2.72 12.18 -11.78
N ASP A 60 -2.62 12.35 -10.45
CA ASP A 60 -1.36 12.47 -9.70
C ASP A 60 -1.22 11.51 -8.52
N VAL A 61 -2.33 10.99 -7.99
CA VAL A 61 -2.34 10.09 -6.83
C VAL A 61 -3.32 8.93 -7.01
N LEU A 62 -3.02 7.81 -6.37
CA LEU A 62 -3.96 6.71 -6.12
C LEU A 62 -4.40 6.78 -4.66
N VAL A 63 -5.71 6.86 -4.43
CA VAL A 63 -6.31 6.86 -3.09
C VAL A 63 -7.03 5.56 -2.87
N TYR A 64 -6.92 4.97 -1.67
CA TYR A 64 -7.74 3.82 -1.30
C TYR A 64 -8.11 3.82 0.18
N GLY A 65 -9.17 3.09 0.52
CA GLY A 65 -9.62 2.91 1.89
C GLY A 65 -10.42 1.64 2.13
N SER A 66 -10.62 1.32 3.40
CA SER A 66 -11.45 0.20 3.82
C SER A 66 -12.92 0.57 3.71
N ILE A 67 -13.71 -0.28 3.07
CA ILE A 67 -15.15 -0.10 2.88
C ILE A 67 -15.87 -0.43 4.19
N ILE A 68 -16.77 0.44 4.64
CA ILE A 68 -17.66 0.22 5.79
C ILE A 68 -19.12 0.53 5.42
N LEU A 69 -20.06 0.02 6.23
CA LEU A 69 -21.50 0.32 6.12
C LEU A 69 -22.04 0.24 4.68
N ASN A 70 -22.22 -0.96 4.17
CA ASN A 70 -22.83 -1.23 2.86
C ASN A 70 -22.21 -0.43 1.69
N GLY A 71 -20.91 -0.11 1.78
CA GLY A 71 -20.19 0.56 0.70
C GLY A 71 -20.38 2.07 0.59
N ARG A 72 -21.04 2.70 1.55
CA ARG A 72 -21.27 4.16 1.54
C ARG A 72 -20.15 4.96 2.18
N TRP A 73 -19.41 4.36 3.12
CA TRP A 73 -18.36 5.03 3.87
C TRP A 73 -17.06 4.27 3.76
N ASN A 74 -15.94 5.01 3.78
CA ASN A 74 -14.60 4.47 3.77
C ASN A 74 -13.84 4.94 5.01
N LYS A 75 -12.88 4.16 5.47
CA LYS A 75 -11.94 4.52 6.55
C LYS A 75 -10.51 4.19 6.15
N ASN A 76 -9.57 4.65 6.98
CA ASN A 76 -8.14 4.38 6.79
C ASN A 76 -7.64 4.81 5.40
N GLN A 77 -7.95 6.07 5.04
CA GLN A 77 -7.54 6.66 3.77
C GLN A 77 -6.04 6.59 3.56
N GLN A 78 -5.62 5.99 2.46
CA GLN A 78 -4.24 5.98 2.01
C GLN A 78 -4.12 6.75 0.70
N VAL A 79 -3.15 7.66 0.63
CA VAL A 79 -2.84 8.46 -0.55
C VAL A 79 -1.44 8.10 -1.02
N ILE A 80 -1.32 7.64 -2.25
CA ILE A 80 -0.06 7.20 -2.85
C ILE A 80 0.19 8.04 -4.10
N PRO A 81 1.25 8.88 -4.14
CA PRO A 81 1.62 9.57 -5.38
C PRO A 81 1.98 8.57 -6.47
N LEU A 82 1.44 8.78 -7.69
CA LEU A 82 1.65 7.86 -8.81
C LEU A 82 3.11 7.74 -9.21
N GLU A 83 3.92 8.77 -9.03
CA GLU A 83 5.35 8.76 -9.28
C GLU A 83 6.13 7.71 -8.47
N TYR A 84 5.54 7.25 -7.34
CA TYR A 84 6.14 6.23 -6.46
C TYR A 84 5.52 4.85 -6.63
N ILE A 85 4.65 4.66 -7.59
CA ILE A 85 4.03 3.37 -7.89
C ILE A 85 4.79 2.67 -9.01
N GLN A 86 5.07 1.39 -8.82
CA GLN A 86 5.46 0.47 -9.90
C GLN A 86 4.44 -0.65 -9.94
N LEU A 87 3.92 -0.93 -11.12
CA LEU A 87 3.02 -2.05 -11.37
C LEU A 87 3.81 -3.23 -11.94
N GLU A 88 3.41 -4.43 -11.53
CA GLU A 88 3.92 -5.68 -12.07
C GLU A 88 2.72 -6.57 -12.38
N ASP A 89 2.46 -6.76 -13.67
CA ASP A 89 1.40 -7.65 -14.12
C ASP A 89 1.78 -9.10 -13.78
N LEU A 90 0.82 -9.88 -13.31
CA LEU A 90 1.03 -11.25 -12.87
C LEU A 90 0.13 -12.18 -13.66
N GLU A 91 0.69 -13.34 -14.02
CA GLU A 91 -0.07 -14.42 -14.61
C GLU A 91 -1.08 -14.99 -13.59
N ASP A 92 -2.21 -15.43 -14.11
CA ASP A 92 -3.24 -16.05 -13.29
C ASP A 92 -2.74 -17.36 -12.69
N SER A 93 -3.03 -17.56 -11.42
CA SER A 93 -2.75 -18.79 -10.69
C SER A 93 -4.03 -19.58 -10.41
N THR A 94 -3.87 -20.84 -10.02
CA THR A 94 -5.01 -21.69 -9.62
C THR A 94 -5.78 -21.14 -8.42
N LYS A 95 -5.15 -20.28 -7.61
CA LYS A 95 -5.72 -19.73 -6.37
C LYS A 95 -6.25 -18.31 -6.53
N MET A 96 -5.65 -17.52 -7.43
CA MET A 96 -6.02 -16.12 -7.62
C MET A 96 -5.91 -15.74 -9.09
N ARG A 97 -6.96 -15.07 -9.60
CA ARG A 97 -7.04 -14.57 -10.98
C ARG A 97 -7.06 -13.05 -11.00
N ASN A 98 -6.76 -12.50 -12.16
CA ASN A 98 -6.82 -11.05 -12.45
C ASN A 98 -6.03 -10.21 -11.45
N GLN A 99 -4.87 -10.70 -11.00
CA GLN A 99 -4.06 -10.05 -9.98
C GLN A 99 -2.84 -9.35 -10.58
N TRP A 100 -2.38 -8.33 -9.88
CA TRP A 100 -1.12 -7.64 -10.14
C TRP A 100 -0.49 -7.19 -8.82
N LEU A 101 0.80 -6.90 -8.86
CA LEU A 101 1.52 -6.37 -7.71
C LEU A 101 1.68 -4.85 -7.85
N LEU A 102 1.27 -4.12 -6.83
CA LEU A 102 1.52 -2.69 -6.70
C LEU A 102 2.67 -2.49 -5.72
N ARG A 103 3.80 -1.98 -6.22
CA ARG A 103 5.00 -1.68 -5.42
C ARG A 103 5.02 -0.21 -5.06
N THR A 104 5.25 0.08 -3.79
CA THR A 104 5.51 1.43 -3.30
C THR A 104 6.71 1.44 -2.35
N PRO A 105 7.35 2.59 -2.10
CA PRO A 105 8.45 2.67 -1.14
C PRO A 105 8.04 2.23 0.27
N ARG A 106 6.79 2.50 0.66
CA ARG A 106 6.29 2.20 2.01
C ARG A 106 5.76 0.77 2.16
N LYS A 107 4.97 0.30 1.19
CA LYS A 107 4.28 -1.00 1.30
C LYS A 107 3.93 -1.51 -0.09
N SER A 108 4.42 -2.68 -0.45
CA SER A 108 4.01 -3.38 -1.67
C SER A 108 2.96 -4.43 -1.36
N PHE A 109 1.95 -4.56 -2.21
CA PHE A 109 0.84 -5.48 -1.98
C PHE A 109 0.19 -5.93 -3.30
N TYR A 110 -0.40 -7.12 -3.27
CA TYR A 110 -1.15 -7.66 -4.40
C TYR A 110 -2.56 -7.08 -4.41
N MET A 111 -3.05 -6.85 -5.61
CA MET A 111 -4.41 -6.45 -5.91
C MET A 111 -5.03 -7.43 -6.90
N ALA A 112 -6.34 -7.55 -6.90
CA ALA A 112 -7.07 -8.33 -7.87
C ALA A 112 -8.38 -7.62 -8.25
N ALA A 113 -8.71 -7.68 -9.53
CA ALA A 113 -9.97 -7.21 -10.10
C ALA A 113 -10.96 -8.37 -10.29
N VAL A 114 -12.22 -8.04 -10.54
CA VAL A 114 -13.28 -9.02 -10.80
C VAL A 114 -13.08 -9.66 -12.16
N SER A 115 -12.63 -8.91 -13.17
CA SER A 115 -12.38 -9.43 -14.52
C SER A 115 -10.99 -9.05 -15.02
N TYR A 116 -10.56 -9.72 -16.09
CA TYR A 116 -9.32 -9.40 -16.80
C TYR A 116 -9.38 -8.02 -17.44
N GLU A 117 -10.52 -7.63 -17.99
CA GLU A 117 -10.75 -6.34 -18.61
C GLU A 117 -10.60 -5.21 -17.57
N GLU A 118 -11.17 -5.40 -16.38
CA GLU A 118 -11.04 -4.44 -15.29
C GLU A 118 -9.58 -4.33 -14.81
N LYS A 119 -8.88 -5.47 -14.64
CA LYS A 119 -7.45 -5.48 -14.32
C LYS A 119 -6.65 -4.66 -15.32
N ARG A 120 -6.86 -4.91 -16.62
CA ARG A 120 -6.19 -4.20 -17.70
C ARG A 120 -6.49 -2.70 -17.67
N ALA A 121 -7.75 -2.34 -17.53
CA ALA A 121 -8.17 -0.94 -17.45
C ALA A 121 -7.47 -0.19 -16.30
N TRP A 122 -7.39 -0.79 -15.11
CA TRP A 122 -6.67 -0.19 -13.98
C TRP A 122 -5.18 0.01 -14.27
N ILE A 123 -4.51 -1.00 -14.82
CA ILE A 123 -3.08 -0.93 -15.13
C ILE A 123 -2.84 0.15 -16.18
N GLU A 124 -3.56 0.11 -17.30
CA GLU A 124 -3.40 1.04 -18.43
C GLU A 124 -3.64 2.50 -18.02
N HIS A 125 -4.68 2.76 -17.23
CA HIS A 125 -4.99 4.12 -16.80
C HIS A 125 -3.98 4.66 -15.76
N ILE A 126 -3.47 3.81 -14.86
CA ILE A 126 -2.40 4.23 -13.95
C ILE A 126 -1.13 4.55 -14.73
N GLU A 127 -0.72 3.70 -15.69
CA GLU A 127 0.45 3.92 -16.53
C GLU A 127 0.32 5.16 -17.42
N GLU A 128 -0.86 5.42 -17.96
CA GLU A 128 -1.15 6.63 -18.73
C GLU A 128 -0.97 7.89 -17.88
N CYS A 129 -1.53 7.91 -16.67
CA CYS A 129 -1.34 9.02 -15.73
C CYS A 129 0.15 9.20 -15.37
N GLN A 130 0.87 8.12 -15.10
CA GLN A 130 2.30 8.15 -14.83
C GLN A 130 3.11 8.70 -16.01
N SER A 131 2.79 8.29 -17.24
CA SER A 131 3.48 8.76 -18.44
C SER A 131 3.35 10.28 -18.62
N ARG A 132 2.18 10.83 -18.30
CA ARG A 132 1.94 12.28 -18.33
C ARG A 132 2.74 13.02 -17.24
N LEU A 133 2.89 12.43 -16.06
CA LEU A 133 3.70 13.00 -14.97
C LEU A 133 5.20 12.97 -15.27
N HIS A 134 5.70 11.88 -15.90
CA HIS A 134 7.13 11.71 -16.21
C HIS A 134 7.63 12.60 -17.36
N SER A 135 6.73 13.11 -18.21
CA SER A 135 7.09 14.07 -19.24
C SER A 135 7.68 15.38 -18.67
N ALA A 136 7.52 15.62 -17.36
CA ALA A 136 8.00 16.80 -16.66
C ALA A 136 9.37 16.65 -15.97
N GLY A 137 10.04 15.51 -16.03
CA GLY A 137 11.39 15.31 -15.48
C GLY A 137 11.63 13.91 -14.92
N SER A 138 12.72 13.27 -15.29
CA SER A 138 13.10 11.94 -14.82
C SER A 138 13.59 12.01 -13.36
N ARG A 139 12.89 11.38 -12.43
CA ARG A 139 13.36 11.17 -11.04
C ARG A 139 13.99 9.79 -10.88
N PRO A 140 15.00 9.63 -10.00
CA PRO A 140 15.55 8.31 -9.68
C PRO A 140 14.43 7.40 -9.15
N ARG A 141 14.39 6.13 -9.60
CA ARG A 141 13.44 5.16 -9.08
C ARG A 141 13.70 4.94 -7.59
N PRO A 142 12.69 5.09 -6.71
CA PRO A 142 12.85 4.83 -5.29
C PRO A 142 13.07 3.34 -5.02
N ASP A 143 13.73 3.02 -3.90
CA ASP A 143 13.71 1.66 -3.36
C ASP A 143 12.27 1.30 -2.95
N PHE A 144 11.83 0.11 -3.31
CA PHE A 144 10.49 -0.38 -2.98
C PHE A 144 10.48 -1.29 -1.74
N ALA A 145 9.41 -1.21 -0.96
CA ALA A 145 9.20 -2.14 0.14
C ALA A 145 8.93 -3.56 -0.39
N ILE A 146 9.47 -4.55 0.29
CA ILE A 146 9.21 -5.95 -0.04
C ILE A 146 7.79 -6.33 0.39
N THR A 147 7.13 -7.12 -0.44
CA THR A 147 5.82 -7.69 -0.12
C THR A 147 5.94 -8.68 1.03
N TRP A 148 5.02 -8.61 1.99
CA TRP A 148 5.02 -9.54 3.12
C TRP A 148 4.45 -10.90 2.72
N ILE A 149 5.11 -11.94 3.21
CA ILE A 149 4.59 -13.30 3.08
C ILE A 149 3.33 -13.41 3.96
N PRO A 150 2.19 -13.87 3.43
CA PRO A 150 0.96 -14.00 4.21
C PRO A 150 1.13 -14.91 5.44
N ASP A 151 0.44 -14.61 6.54
CA ASP A 151 0.50 -15.39 7.79
C ASP A 151 0.20 -16.87 7.58
N GLN A 152 -0.73 -17.18 6.66
CA GLN A 152 -1.15 -18.54 6.35
C GLN A 152 -0.13 -19.32 5.49
N ALA A 153 0.82 -18.64 4.88
CA ALA A 153 1.82 -19.26 4.02
C ALA A 153 2.89 -20.03 4.81
N SER A 154 3.00 -19.82 6.13
CA SER A 154 3.95 -20.54 6.97
C SER A 154 3.39 -20.87 8.34
N ALA A 155 3.43 -22.16 8.70
CA ALA A 155 3.10 -22.64 10.03
C ALA A 155 4.24 -22.47 11.04
N VAL A 156 5.46 -22.19 10.55
CA VAL A 156 6.69 -22.09 11.35
C VAL A 156 7.42 -20.77 11.10
N CYS A 157 8.21 -20.34 12.08
CA CYS A 157 9.10 -19.20 11.92
C CYS A 157 10.13 -19.44 10.82
N MET A 158 10.17 -18.58 9.81
CA MET A 158 11.08 -18.71 8.65
C MET A 158 12.57 -18.46 9.00
N ARG A 159 12.91 -18.30 10.30
CA ARG A 159 14.28 -18.12 10.78
C ARG A 159 14.76 -19.24 11.72
N CYS A 160 13.89 -19.73 12.58
CA CYS A 160 14.26 -20.79 13.54
C CYS A 160 13.43 -22.06 13.41
N SER A 161 12.47 -22.10 12.46
CA SER A 161 11.59 -23.24 12.18
C SER A 161 10.69 -23.67 13.36
N ASN A 162 10.65 -22.90 14.45
CA ASN A 162 9.73 -23.18 15.55
C ASN A 162 8.29 -22.87 15.12
N SER A 163 7.35 -23.73 15.53
CA SER A 163 5.93 -23.56 15.25
C SER A 163 5.36 -22.33 15.92
N PHE A 164 4.43 -21.66 15.24
CA PHE A 164 3.68 -20.56 15.81
C PHE A 164 2.55 -21.08 16.70
N SER A 165 2.28 -20.37 17.78
CA SER A 165 1.21 -20.65 18.74
C SER A 165 0.67 -19.34 19.32
N VAL A 166 -0.31 -19.42 20.23
CA VAL A 166 -0.83 -18.25 20.95
C VAL A 166 0.28 -17.50 21.70
N ALA A 167 1.25 -18.22 22.27
CA ALA A 167 2.41 -17.64 22.96
C ALA A 167 3.53 -17.22 21.98
N HIS A 168 3.68 -17.91 20.85
CA HIS A 168 4.68 -17.64 19.83
C HIS A 168 4.02 -16.98 18.60
N ARG A 169 3.70 -15.69 18.74
CA ARG A 169 2.96 -14.92 17.72
C ARG A 169 3.77 -14.69 16.46
N ARG A 170 3.06 -14.58 15.33
CA ARG A 170 3.61 -14.21 14.03
C ARG A 170 3.92 -12.72 13.98
N HIS A 171 5.07 -12.38 13.43
CA HIS A 171 5.49 -11.02 13.10
C HIS A 171 6.11 -11.01 11.71
N HIS A 172 6.20 -9.82 11.08
CA HIS A 172 6.86 -9.66 9.79
C HIS A 172 8.14 -8.83 9.92
N CYS A 173 9.19 -9.29 9.28
CA CYS A 173 10.39 -8.49 9.07
C CYS A 173 10.13 -7.43 7.99
N ARG A 174 10.27 -6.16 8.30
CA ARG A 174 10.02 -5.06 7.35
C ARG A 174 11.05 -4.99 6.21
N LYS A 175 12.24 -5.62 6.38
CA LYS A 175 13.29 -5.65 5.35
C LYS A 175 13.15 -6.80 4.37
N CYS A 176 12.81 -8.02 4.81
CA CYS A 176 12.72 -9.19 3.93
C CYS A 176 11.32 -9.80 3.78
N GLY A 177 10.30 -9.25 4.44
CA GLY A 177 8.93 -9.72 4.32
C GLY A 177 8.61 -11.06 5.03
N PHE A 178 9.60 -11.73 5.64
CA PHE A 178 9.45 -13.06 6.24
C PHE A 178 8.56 -13.05 7.47
N VAL A 179 7.76 -14.11 7.62
CA VAL A 179 7.01 -14.41 8.84
C VAL A 179 7.97 -14.98 9.88
N VAL A 180 8.11 -14.30 11.00
CA VAL A 180 9.12 -14.61 12.04
C VAL A 180 8.53 -14.53 13.44
N CYS A 181 9.08 -15.29 14.39
CA CYS A 181 8.67 -15.20 15.80
C CYS A 181 9.27 -13.96 16.50
N GLY A 182 8.72 -13.63 17.67
CA GLY A 182 9.20 -12.51 18.49
C GLY A 182 10.70 -12.61 18.82
N THR A 183 11.20 -13.79 19.15
CA THR A 183 12.63 -14.02 19.47
C THR A 183 13.56 -13.73 18.29
N CYS A 184 13.17 -14.13 17.07
CA CYS A 184 13.95 -13.88 15.87
C CYS A 184 13.82 -12.45 15.32
N SER A 185 12.94 -11.63 15.87
CA SER A 185 12.65 -10.27 15.40
C SER A 185 12.56 -9.22 16.51
N LYS A 186 13.31 -9.40 17.60
CA LYS A 186 13.39 -8.41 18.69
C LYS A 186 14.01 -7.08 18.25
N LYS A 187 14.92 -7.13 17.28
CA LYS A 187 15.68 -5.97 16.83
C LYS A 187 14.87 -5.09 15.88
N ARG A 188 15.18 -3.79 15.91
CA ARG A 188 14.57 -2.77 15.07
C ARG A 188 15.65 -1.99 14.32
N ALA A 189 15.33 -1.50 13.12
CA ALA A 189 16.23 -0.68 12.32
C ALA A 189 15.44 0.36 11.52
N VAL A 190 16.06 1.49 11.21
CA VAL A 190 15.51 2.47 10.28
C VAL A 190 15.71 1.95 8.85
N ILE A 191 14.64 1.84 8.11
CA ILE A 191 14.63 1.51 6.68
C ILE A 191 14.14 2.76 5.95
N LYS A 192 15.08 3.59 5.47
CA LYS A 192 14.83 4.98 5.02
C LYS A 192 13.72 5.10 3.96
N HIS A 193 13.62 4.17 3.00
CA HIS A 193 12.58 4.22 1.97
C HIS A 193 11.18 3.87 2.52
N ILE A 194 11.08 3.11 3.62
CA ILE A 194 9.80 2.81 4.27
C ILE A 194 9.42 3.95 5.22
N HIS A 195 10.35 4.33 6.09
CA HIS A 195 10.15 5.46 7.01
C HIS A 195 11.49 6.12 7.36
N PRO A 196 11.61 7.47 7.26
CA PRO A 196 12.89 8.16 7.40
C PRO A 196 13.50 8.05 8.80
N THR A 197 12.68 7.98 9.86
CA THR A 197 13.14 8.08 11.26
C THR A 197 12.68 6.93 12.15
N LYS A 198 11.56 6.25 11.82
CA LYS A 198 10.97 5.21 12.69
C LYS A 198 11.79 3.92 12.66
N PHE A 199 12.05 3.37 13.84
CA PHE A 199 12.66 2.05 14.00
C PHE A 199 11.62 0.95 13.72
N LEU A 200 11.82 0.20 12.64
CA LEU A 200 10.92 -0.84 12.16
C LEU A 200 11.42 -2.22 12.59
N ARG A 201 10.51 -3.13 12.91
CA ARG A 201 10.84 -4.52 13.29
C ARG A 201 11.55 -5.24 12.14
N VAL A 202 12.72 -5.81 12.42
CA VAL A 202 13.50 -6.60 11.46
C VAL A 202 13.97 -7.91 12.09
N CYS A 203 14.17 -8.95 11.28
CA CYS A 203 14.76 -10.18 11.80
C CYS A 203 16.26 -10.00 12.07
N ASN A 204 16.82 -10.88 12.92
CA ASN A 204 18.21 -10.79 13.34
C ASN A 204 19.20 -10.77 12.16
N MET A 205 18.95 -11.57 11.10
CA MET A 205 19.77 -11.59 9.88
C MET A 205 19.77 -10.23 9.16
N CYS A 206 18.56 -9.65 8.97
CA CYS A 206 18.44 -8.35 8.32
C CYS A 206 19.03 -7.22 9.16
N HIS A 207 18.92 -7.29 10.48
CA HIS A 207 19.54 -6.30 11.37
C HIS A 207 21.06 -6.34 11.23
N SER A 208 21.69 -7.52 11.27
CA SER A 208 23.14 -7.65 11.09
C SER A 208 23.59 -7.11 9.73
N SER A 209 22.87 -7.44 8.65
CA SER A 209 23.15 -6.91 7.31
C SER A 209 23.09 -5.37 7.24
N LEU A 210 22.07 -4.77 7.84
CA LEU A 210 21.92 -3.30 7.86
C LEU A 210 23.01 -2.62 8.70
N SER A 211 23.44 -3.24 9.81
CA SER A 211 24.54 -2.74 10.65
C SER A 211 25.88 -2.78 9.90
N THR A 212 26.16 -3.87 9.19
CA THR A 212 27.41 -4.01 8.40
C THR A 212 27.49 -2.97 7.27
N THR A 213 26.35 -2.68 6.63
CA THR A 213 26.28 -1.66 5.57
C THR A 213 26.51 -0.25 6.14
N LYS A 214 26.03 0.01 7.36
CA LYS A 214 26.28 1.28 8.06
C LYS A 214 27.74 1.47 8.38
N HIS A 215 28.41 0.48 8.98
CA HIS A 215 29.85 0.53 9.26
C HIS A 215 30.69 0.71 7.99
N ARG A 216 30.30 0.09 6.88
CA ARG A 216 31.00 0.24 5.59
C ARG A 216 30.83 1.63 4.98
N ALA A 217 29.68 2.28 5.21
CA ALA A 217 29.44 3.67 4.79
C ALA A 217 30.19 4.66 5.67
N GLU A 218 30.20 4.43 6.99
CA GLU A 218 30.91 5.25 7.98
C GLU A 218 32.44 5.17 7.79
N MET A 219 33.02 4.00 7.48
CA MET A 219 34.43 3.85 7.12
C MET A 219 34.82 4.61 5.83
N LYS A 220 33.86 4.96 4.98
CA LYS A 220 34.09 5.82 3.81
C LYS A 220 33.97 7.33 4.14
N GLU A 221 33.31 7.67 5.23
CA GLU A 221 33.14 9.06 5.71
C GLU A 221 34.10 9.42 6.84
N GLU A 222 34.66 8.46 7.59
CA GLU A 222 35.61 8.70 8.69
C GLU A 222 37.00 9.20 8.27
N SER A 223 37.24 9.56 7.00
CA SER A 223 38.31 10.48 6.65
C SER A 223 37.97 11.94 6.99
N ARG A 224 36.81 12.24 7.56
CA ARG A 224 36.40 13.59 8.04
C ARG A 224 35.56 13.52 9.32
N GLY A 225 36.19 13.63 10.49
CA GLY A 225 35.58 14.20 11.70
C GLY A 225 34.94 13.27 12.71
N ARG A 226 35.48 13.21 13.92
CA ARG A 226 34.98 12.55 15.14
C ARG A 226 33.67 13.15 15.64
N GLY A 227 32.72 12.26 16.03
CA GLY A 227 31.53 12.61 16.82
C GLY A 227 30.98 11.40 17.56
N SER A 228 30.95 11.45 18.87
CA SER A 228 30.50 10.47 19.85
C SER A 228 29.01 10.20 19.76
N SER A 229 28.58 8.93 19.73
CA SER A 229 27.17 8.56 19.88
C SER A 229 26.92 7.71 21.11
N THR A 230 26.03 8.20 21.95
CA THR A 230 25.45 7.54 23.12
C THR A 230 24.24 6.71 22.69
N ASP A 231 24.29 5.41 22.99
CA ASP A 231 23.15 4.49 22.85
C ASP A 231 22.06 4.83 23.87
N LYS A 232 20.91 5.28 23.39
CA LYS A 232 19.69 5.38 24.18
C LYS A 232 18.84 4.13 23.94
N ILE A 233 18.73 3.32 24.99
CA ILE A 233 17.74 2.25 25.12
C ILE A 233 16.37 2.91 25.27
N CYS A 234 15.47 2.75 24.32
CA CYS A 234 14.08 3.17 24.40
C CYS A 234 13.21 2.02 24.89
N SER A 235 12.50 2.28 25.99
CA SER A 235 11.48 1.44 26.61
C SER A 235 10.29 1.12 25.70
N ASP A 236 9.65 -0.04 25.95
CA ASP A 236 8.63 -0.73 25.15
C ASP A 236 7.20 -0.13 25.23
N GLU A 237 7.01 1.17 25.22
CA GLU A 237 5.68 1.77 25.43
C GLU A 237 5.17 2.66 24.29
N ASP A 238 5.42 2.35 23.03
CA ASP A 238 4.66 2.98 21.93
C ASP A 238 4.66 2.07 20.70
N GLU A 239 4.04 0.90 20.81
CA GLU A 239 3.65 0.08 19.66
C GLU A 239 2.33 0.57 19.06
N VAL A 240 2.30 1.83 18.61
CA VAL A 240 1.36 2.20 17.57
C VAL A 240 1.95 1.67 16.27
N ASP A 241 1.69 0.39 16.02
CA ASP A 241 2.01 -0.23 14.75
C ASP A 241 1.21 0.51 13.67
N TRP A 242 1.89 1.25 12.80
CA TRP A 242 1.29 1.90 11.62
C TRP A 242 0.44 0.92 10.76
N CYS A 243 0.60 -0.39 10.99
CA CYS A 243 -0.24 -1.44 10.42
C CYS A 243 -1.50 -1.72 11.25
N SER A 244 -1.55 -1.32 12.53
CA SER A 244 -2.68 -1.59 13.41
C SER A 244 -3.89 -0.69 13.15
N GLU A 245 -3.70 0.50 12.57
CA GLU A 245 -4.84 1.33 12.16
C GLU A 245 -5.71 0.69 11.06
N GLU A 246 -5.14 -0.21 10.26
CA GLU A 246 -5.93 -1.05 9.33
C GLU A 246 -6.57 -2.27 10.03
N GLU A 247 -6.18 -2.61 11.27
CA GLU A 247 -6.46 -3.92 11.90
C GLU A 247 -7.50 -3.89 13.01
N GLU A 248 -7.66 -2.78 13.74
CA GLU A 248 -8.57 -2.70 14.90
C GLU A 248 -10.06 -2.68 14.55
N ALA A 249 -10.42 -2.62 13.27
CA ALA A 249 -11.81 -2.58 12.82
C ALA A 249 -12.32 -3.88 12.18
N GLU A 250 -11.52 -4.96 12.23
CA GLU A 250 -11.85 -6.25 11.60
C GLU A 250 -12.23 -7.35 12.61
N GLU A 251 -12.70 -6.99 13.79
CA GLU A 251 -13.30 -7.97 14.70
C GLU A 251 -14.65 -8.43 14.12
N GLN A 252 -14.72 -9.72 13.80
CA GLN A 252 -15.87 -10.49 13.29
C GLN A 252 -16.09 -10.48 11.77
N LEU A 253 -15.26 -11.23 11.05
CA LEU A 253 -15.67 -11.90 9.83
C LEU A 253 -15.15 -13.34 9.90
N GLU A 254 -16.10 -14.28 10.00
CA GLU A 254 -15.86 -15.72 10.03
C GLU A 254 -15.01 -16.17 8.83
N ALA A 255 -14.23 -17.23 9.06
CA ALA A 255 -13.36 -17.84 8.05
C ALA A 255 -14.17 -18.35 6.86
N HIS A 256 -14.35 -17.51 5.85
CA HIS A 256 -15.01 -17.89 4.60
C HIS A 256 -13.96 -18.29 3.55
N ASP A 257 -14.27 -19.38 2.83
CA ASP A 257 -13.54 -19.84 1.65
C ASP A 257 -13.45 -18.69 0.63
N PRO A 258 -12.24 -18.27 0.20
CA PRO A 258 -12.05 -17.17 -0.75
C PRO A 258 -12.80 -17.35 -2.07
N ARG A 259 -13.08 -18.58 -2.48
CA ARG A 259 -13.81 -18.89 -3.73
C ARG A 259 -15.29 -18.58 -3.62
N ARG A 260 -15.92 -19.01 -2.53
CA ARG A 260 -17.36 -18.82 -2.29
C ARG A 260 -17.70 -17.33 -2.11
N TRP A 261 -16.72 -16.59 -1.63
CA TRP A 261 -16.83 -15.18 -1.35
C TRP A 261 -16.70 -14.31 -2.62
N MET A 262 -15.82 -14.66 -3.57
CA MET A 262 -15.73 -13.97 -4.87
C MET A 262 -17.03 -14.15 -5.67
N ASP A 263 -17.61 -15.34 -5.68
CA ASP A 263 -18.86 -15.63 -6.41
C ASP A 263 -20.07 -14.87 -5.83
N SER A 264 -20.15 -14.75 -4.50
CA SER A 264 -21.23 -14.02 -3.82
C SER A 264 -21.16 -12.49 -3.98
N LEU A 265 -19.97 -11.94 -4.23
CA LEU A 265 -19.77 -10.50 -4.37
C LEU A 265 -19.88 -10.01 -5.82
N MET A 266 -19.80 -10.91 -6.80
CA MET A 266 -19.91 -10.53 -8.22
C MET A 266 -21.26 -9.87 -8.57
N GLU A 267 -22.33 -10.18 -7.83
CA GLU A 267 -23.65 -9.62 -8.10
C GLU A 267 -23.88 -8.19 -7.56
N THR A 268 -23.05 -7.72 -6.63
CA THR A 268 -23.25 -6.42 -5.94
C THR A 268 -22.13 -5.40 -6.13
N TRP A 269 -21.09 -5.72 -6.91
CA TRP A 269 -19.95 -4.84 -7.10
C TRP A 269 -20.15 -3.89 -8.27
N SER A 270 -20.02 -2.58 -8.01
CA SER A 270 -19.96 -1.61 -9.10
C SER A 270 -18.66 -1.80 -9.86
N THR A 271 -18.80 -2.01 -11.13
CA THR A 271 -17.73 -2.00 -12.13
C THR A 271 -16.88 -0.74 -12.00
N TYR A 272 -15.60 -0.85 -12.35
CA TYR A 272 -14.71 0.29 -12.49
C TYR A 272 -15.32 1.34 -13.43
N VAL A 273 -15.50 2.54 -12.92
CA VAL A 273 -15.98 3.69 -13.69
C VAL A 273 -14.78 4.51 -14.13
N TYR A 274 -14.53 4.53 -15.42
CA TYR A 274 -13.48 5.35 -16.03
C TYR A 274 -14.06 6.64 -16.57
N LEU A 275 -13.51 7.75 -16.11
CA LEU A 275 -13.87 9.09 -16.57
C LEU A 275 -12.90 9.47 -17.69
N LYS A 276 -13.33 9.32 -18.94
CA LYS A 276 -12.48 9.58 -20.12
C LYS A 276 -11.82 10.95 -20.04
N PRO A 277 -10.47 11.00 -20.09
CA PRO A 277 -9.75 12.27 -20.00
C PRO A 277 -9.73 13.06 -21.31
N GLU A 278 -10.49 12.68 -22.32
CA GLU A 278 -10.54 13.36 -23.61
C GLU A 278 -10.93 14.85 -23.49
N HIS A 279 -11.51 15.24 -22.37
CA HIS A 279 -11.84 16.64 -22.03
C HIS A 279 -10.79 17.33 -21.16
N VAL A 280 -9.73 16.62 -20.74
CA VAL A 280 -8.65 17.21 -19.93
C VAL A 280 -7.54 17.69 -20.85
N LYS A 281 -7.73 18.83 -21.50
CA LYS A 281 -6.60 19.54 -22.11
C LYS A 281 -5.72 20.08 -20.97
N PRO A 282 -4.37 19.91 -21.06
CA PRO A 282 -3.50 20.54 -20.08
C PRO A 282 -3.74 22.04 -20.10
N LEU A 283 -3.89 22.64 -18.93
CA LEU A 283 -3.81 24.08 -18.77
C LEU A 283 -2.41 24.51 -19.18
N THR A 284 -2.29 25.10 -20.35
CA THR A 284 -1.08 25.81 -20.80
C THR A 284 -0.89 27.07 -19.99
#